data_85cf7618a2c330cd969dbecfbfadd509
#
_entry.id   85cf7618a2c330cd969dbecfbfadd509
#
_cell.length_a   1.000
_cell.length_b   1.000
_cell.length_c   1.000
_cell.angle_alpha   90.00
_cell.angle_beta   90.00
_cell.angle_gamma   90.00
#
_symmetry.space_group_name_H-M   'P 1'
#
loop_
_entity.id
_entity.type
_entity.pdbx_description
1 polymer ?
#
loop_
_entity_poly.entity_id
_entity_poly.type
_entity_poly.pdbx_seq_one_letter_code
_entity_poly.pdbx_strand_id
1 'polypeptide(L)'
;MKNLITIGLPSKGRLKDKAVAFFDDKDLKVLQSEKERNYFATIENKPNIKIIYLHAKEIIQRLGDGTLDIGISGLDLLKESEKNLQDKINIKLKLNFGNANLVVAVPNDWIDVQTIADLEEVSFDIRSKRSTRLRVATKYPNLTNNFLISKGVTQYKLVSSLGATETYPFIGSSEVITDITSTGKTLEDNNLRILKDGLVLKSTACLFISKKRAGKLKSFLNLLK
;
A
#
# COMPACT_ATOMS: atom_id res chain seq x y z
N MET A 1 22.63 27.76 2.47
CA MET A 1 21.87 26.95 1.48
C MET A 1 20.41 27.15 1.81
N LYS A 2 19.58 27.62 0.84
CA LYS A 2 18.13 27.77 1.04
C LYS A 2 17.56 26.39 1.44
N ASN A 3 16.67 26.36 2.43
CA ASN A 3 16.00 25.14 2.92
C ASN A 3 15.21 24.44 1.80
N LEU A 4 15.87 23.63 0.99
CA LEU A 4 15.24 22.86 -0.06
C LEU A 4 14.32 21.83 0.57
N ILE A 5 13.04 21.81 0.16
CA ILE A 5 12.04 20.81 0.52
C ILE A 5 11.88 19.82 -0.64
N THR A 6 12.01 18.54 -0.35
CA THR A 6 11.83 17.46 -1.34
C THR A 6 10.53 16.73 -1.07
N ILE A 7 9.66 16.64 -2.09
CA ILE A 7 8.35 15.99 -2.01
C ILE A 7 8.34 14.79 -2.96
N GLY A 8 8.04 13.61 -2.45
CA GLY A 8 7.82 12.40 -3.24
C GLY A 8 6.36 12.23 -3.61
N LEU A 9 6.06 12.13 -4.91
CA LEU A 9 4.72 11.80 -5.42
C LEU A 9 4.75 10.49 -6.20
N PRO A 10 3.62 9.74 -6.26
CA PRO A 10 3.52 8.55 -7.09
C PRO A 10 3.80 8.87 -8.56
N SER A 11 4.55 7.99 -9.24
CA SER A 11 4.99 8.22 -10.62
C SER A 11 3.93 7.88 -11.68
N LYS A 12 2.86 7.14 -11.32
CA LYS A 12 1.86 6.67 -12.29
C LYS A 12 0.51 6.35 -11.67
N GLY A 13 -0.50 6.25 -12.53
CA GLY A 13 -1.85 5.83 -12.20
C GLY A 13 -2.66 6.88 -11.45
N ARG A 14 -3.90 6.54 -11.11
CA ARG A 14 -4.87 7.43 -10.44
C ARG A 14 -4.34 8.09 -9.16
N LEU A 15 -3.39 7.45 -8.48
CA LEU A 15 -2.81 8.03 -7.27
C LEU A 15 -1.90 9.23 -7.59
N LYS A 16 -1.17 9.19 -8.74
CA LYS A 16 -0.40 10.35 -9.23
C LYS A 16 -1.30 11.54 -9.49
N ASP A 17 -2.36 11.33 -10.29
CA ASP A 17 -3.24 12.41 -10.72
C ASP A 17 -3.91 13.09 -9.52
N LYS A 18 -4.42 12.29 -8.57
CA LYS A 18 -5.04 12.80 -7.34
C LYS A 18 -4.03 13.46 -6.40
N ALA A 19 -2.78 13.00 -6.37
CA ALA A 19 -1.73 13.63 -5.56
C ALA A 19 -1.31 14.99 -6.13
N VAL A 20 -1.28 15.15 -7.45
CA VAL A 20 -1.05 16.45 -8.10
C VAL A 20 -2.22 17.38 -7.82
N ALA A 21 -3.46 16.94 -8.08
CA ALA A 21 -4.67 17.72 -7.82
C ALA A 21 -4.76 18.20 -6.37
N PHE A 22 -4.35 17.37 -5.39
CA PHE A 22 -4.31 17.76 -3.98
C PHE A 22 -3.43 18.99 -3.72
N PHE A 23 -2.30 19.13 -4.42
CA PHE A 23 -1.46 20.32 -4.30
C PHE A 23 -2.05 21.52 -5.06
N ASP A 24 -2.60 21.29 -6.24
CA ASP A 24 -3.25 22.34 -7.04
C ASP A 24 -4.46 22.95 -6.29
N ASP A 25 -5.26 22.13 -5.58
CA ASP A 25 -6.38 22.56 -4.73
C ASP A 25 -5.95 23.42 -3.52
N LYS A 26 -4.64 23.43 -3.21
CA LYS A 26 -4.02 24.25 -2.15
C LYS A 26 -3.22 25.43 -2.71
N ASP A 27 -3.51 25.88 -3.93
CA ASP A 27 -2.78 26.95 -4.64
C ASP A 27 -1.27 26.66 -4.77
N LEU A 28 -0.90 25.37 -4.77
CA LEU A 28 0.46 24.89 -4.96
C LEU A 28 0.60 24.19 -6.30
N LYS A 29 0.38 24.97 -7.40
CA LYS A 29 0.36 24.46 -8.75
C LYS A 29 1.66 23.72 -9.12
N VAL A 30 1.50 22.47 -9.51
CA VAL A 30 2.63 21.59 -9.89
C VAL A 30 3.01 21.82 -11.34
N LEU A 31 4.22 22.33 -11.56
CA LEU A 31 4.79 22.53 -12.90
C LEU A 31 5.58 21.28 -13.29
N GLN A 32 5.00 20.49 -14.18
CA GLN A 32 5.64 19.30 -14.75
C GLN A 32 6.28 19.66 -16.10
N SER A 33 7.49 19.14 -16.37
CA SER A 33 8.11 19.25 -17.69
C SER A 33 7.35 18.41 -18.72
N GLU A 34 7.19 18.92 -19.92
CA GLU A 34 6.55 18.22 -21.04
C GLU A 34 7.30 16.97 -21.55
N LYS A 35 8.54 16.75 -21.11
CA LYS A 35 9.33 15.57 -21.48
C LYS A 35 8.79 14.33 -20.76
N GLU A 36 8.29 13.34 -21.47
CA GLU A 36 7.66 12.12 -20.99
C GLU A 36 8.46 11.34 -19.90
N ARG A 37 9.78 11.48 -19.86
CA ARG A 37 10.67 10.81 -18.91
C ARG A 37 11.21 11.72 -17.81
N ASN A 38 10.57 12.87 -17.57
CA ASN A 38 11.03 13.73 -16.48
C ASN A 38 10.38 13.33 -15.15
N TYR A 39 11.21 12.77 -14.27
CA TYR A 39 10.81 12.39 -12.92
C TYR A 39 10.80 13.56 -11.93
N PHE A 40 11.01 14.79 -12.39
CA PHE A 40 11.08 15.97 -11.55
C PHE A 40 10.01 16.99 -11.94
N ALA A 41 9.49 17.65 -10.92
CA ALA A 41 8.61 18.80 -11.07
C ALA A 41 8.94 19.85 -9.99
N THR A 42 8.39 21.04 -10.15
CA THR A 42 8.51 22.15 -9.20
C THR A 42 7.11 22.66 -8.84
N ILE A 43 7.02 23.52 -7.82
CA ILE A 43 5.79 24.25 -7.55
C ILE A 43 5.97 25.68 -8.04
N GLU A 44 4.94 26.19 -8.72
CA GLU A 44 4.91 27.56 -9.24
C GLU A 44 5.21 28.56 -8.11
N ASN A 45 6.09 29.53 -8.39
CA ASN A 45 6.52 30.55 -7.41
C ASN A 45 7.17 30.01 -6.11
N LYS A 46 7.58 28.73 -6.07
CA LYS A 46 8.25 28.10 -4.90
C LYS A 46 9.55 27.38 -5.32
N PRO A 47 10.61 28.09 -5.73
CA PRO A 47 11.83 27.49 -6.27
C PRO A 47 12.61 26.63 -5.25
N ASN A 48 12.26 26.76 -3.97
CA ASN A 48 12.83 25.97 -2.88
C ASN A 48 12.10 24.64 -2.64
N ILE A 49 11.12 24.27 -3.48
CA ILE A 49 10.39 23.00 -3.41
C ILE A 49 10.67 22.20 -4.67
N LYS A 50 11.12 20.97 -4.50
CA LYS A 50 11.34 20.02 -5.58
C LYS A 50 10.44 18.81 -5.40
N ILE A 51 9.72 18.45 -6.46
CA ILE A 51 8.90 17.24 -6.52
C ILE A 51 9.69 16.16 -7.26
N ILE A 52 9.59 14.92 -6.78
CA ILE A 52 10.19 13.74 -7.40
C ILE A 52 9.11 12.67 -7.54
N TYR A 53 8.89 12.20 -8.77
CA TYR A 53 7.96 11.10 -9.04
C TYR A 53 8.64 9.77 -8.84
N LEU A 54 8.11 8.96 -7.93
CA LEU A 54 8.68 7.69 -7.49
C LEU A 54 7.63 6.59 -7.43
N HIS A 55 8.07 5.34 -7.37
CA HIS A 55 7.17 4.25 -7.01
C HIS A 55 6.66 4.45 -5.57
N ALA A 56 5.37 4.20 -5.32
CA ALA A 56 4.74 4.48 -4.03
C ALA A 56 5.47 3.82 -2.83
N LYS A 57 6.00 2.60 -2.99
CA LYS A 57 6.80 1.91 -1.96
C LYS A 57 8.14 2.61 -1.71
N GLU A 58 8.78 3.12 -2.77
CA GLU A 58 10.04 3.85 -2.67
C GLU A 58 9.89 5.16 -1.89
N ILE A 59 8.74 5.84 -2.03
CA ILE A 59 8.43 7.05 -1.25
C ILE A 59 8.54 6.77 0.25
N ILE A 60 7.96 5.66 0.72
CA ILE A 60 8.02 5.25 2.14
C ILE A 60 9.47 5.02 2.58
N GLN A 61 10.27 4.32 1.78
CA GLN A 61 11.67 4.05 2.08
C GLN A 61 12.49 5.36 2.20
N ARG A 62 12.33 6.27 1.24
CA ARG A 62 13.06 7.54 1.21
C ARG A 62 12.61 8.55 2.26
N LEU A 63 11.38 8.46 2.76
CA LEU A 63 10.94 9.18 3.95
C LEU A 63 11.64 8.67 5.22
N GLY A 64 11.79 7.35 5.33
CA GLY A 64 12.43 6.73 6.50
C GLY A 64 13.92 6.98 6.58
N ASP A 65 14.65 7.01 5.46
CA ASP A 65 16.06 7.36 5.42
C ASP A 65 16.31 8.89 5.48
N GLY A 66 15.27 9.70 5.25
CA GLY A 66 15.31 11.15 5.30
C GLY A 66 15.83 11.82 4.03
N THR A 67 15.85 11.11 2.89
CA THR A 67 16.16 11.71 1.57
C THR A 67 14.97 12.45 0.98
N LEU A 68 13.73 12.07 1.39
CA LEU A 68 12.53 12.88 1.19
C LEU A 68 12.09 13.52 2.50
N ASP A 69 11.52 14.71 2.38
CA ASP A 69 10.95 15.45 3.50
C ASP A 69 9.47 15.13 3.68
N ILE A 70 8.74 15.09 2.57
CA ILE A 70 7.29 14.86 2.47
C ILE A 70 7.03 13.84 1.37
N GLY A 71 5.96 13.07 1.49
CA GLY A 71 5.53 12.16 0.42
C GLY A 71 4.06 11.82 0.52
N ILE A 72 3.43 11.55 -0.64
CA ILE A 72 2.10 10.95 -0.71
C ILE A 72 2.24 9.49 -1.12
N SER A 73 1.66 8.60 -0.32
CA SER A 73 1.67 7.15 -0.59
C SER A 73 0.48 6.48 0.10
N GLY A 74 0.32 5.17 -0.08
CA GLY A 74 -0.71 4.37 0.59
C GLY A 74 -0.36 4.09 2.07
N LEU A 75 -1.38 4.10 2.93
CA LEU A 75 -1.24 3.68 4.33
C LEU A 75 -0.80 2.21 4.44
N ASP A 76 -1.30 1.37 3.54
CA ASP A 76 -0.93 -0.03 3.40
C ASP A 76 0.58 -0.22 3.26
N LEU A 77 1.23 0.57 2.41
CA LEU A 77 2.68 0.49 2.17
C LEU A 77 3.50 0.90 3.39
N LEU A 78 3.03 1.90 4.16
CA LEU A 78 3.65 2.22 5.44
C LEU A 78 3.49 1.08 6.44
N LYS A 79 2.28 0.53 6.56
CA LYS A 79 1.96 -0.55 7.51
C LYS A 79 2.63 -1.88 7.15
N GLU A 80 2.87 -2.12 5.87
CA GLU A 80 3.62 -3.28 5.38
C GLU A 80 5.13 -3.16 5.66
N SER A 81 5.65 -1.95 5.81
CA SER A 81 7.08 -1.76 6.06
C SER A 81 7.48 -2.21 7.48
N GLU A 82 8.77 -2.45 7.68
CA GLU A 82 9.32 -2.80 8.98
C GLU A 82 9.03 -1.73 10.05
N LYS A 83 8.84 -2.16 11.29
CA LYS A 83 8.52 -1.29 12.42
C LYS A 83 9.50 -0.14 12.59
N ASN A 84 10.78 -0.42 12.47
CA ASN A 84 11.87 0.56 12.55
C ASN A 84 11.71 1.69 11.47
N LEU A 85 11.20 1.36 10.27
CA LEU A 85 10.93 2.33 9.22
C LEU A 85 9.67 3.15 9.52
N GLN A 86 8.60 2.48 9.98
CA GLN A 86 7.37 3.15 10.39
C GLN A 86 7.64 4.20 11.48
N ASP A 87 8.49 3.87 12.45
CA ASP A 87 8.82 4.76 13.57
C ASP A 87 9.56 6.04 13.16
N LYS A 88 10.12 6.09 11.95
CA LYS A 88 10.80 7.27 11.38
C LYS A 88 9.87 8.17 10.57
N ILE A 89 8.62 7.80 10.38
CA ILE A 89 7.66 8.51 9.52
C ILE A 89 6.44 8.94 10.35
N ASN A 90 5.97 10.16 10.13
CA ASN A 90 4.71 10.64 10.68
C ASN A 90 3.63 10.71 9.60
N ILE A 91 2.43 10.26 9.91
CA ILE A 91 1.24 10.50 9.11
C ILE A 91 0.75 11.92 9.45
N LYS A 92 0.81 12.83 8.49
CA LYS A 92 0.35 14.21 8.70
C LYS A 92 -1.12 14.39 8.37
N LEU A 93 -1.57 13.82 7.25
CA LEU A 93 -2.97 13.87 6.81
C LEU A 93 -3.35 12.51 6.22
N LYS A 94 -4.57 12.05 6.49
CA LYS A 94 -5.25 11.05 5.69
C LYS A 94 -6.00 11.79 4.59
N LEU A 95 -5.78 11.38 3.34
CA LEU A 95 -6.38 12.03 2.18
C LEU A 95 -7.68 11.33 1.81
N ASN A 96 -8.64 12.09 1.27
CA ASN A 96 -9.97 11.56 0.94
C ASN A 96 -9.99 10.81 -0.41
N PHE A 97 -8.87 10.19 -0.80
CA PHE A 97 -8.75 9.42 -2.04
C PHE A 97 -7.81 8.22 -1.87
N GLY A 98 -7.78 7.36 -2.88
CA GLY A 98 -6.95 6.17 -2.86
C GLY A 98 -7.41 5.14 -1.83
N ASN A 99 -8.70 5.13 -1.49
CA ASN A 99 -9.28 4.15 -0.58
C ASN A 99 -9.20 2.75 -1.19
N ALA A 100 -8.74 1.80 -0.40
CA ALA A 100 -8.64 0.41 -0.75
C ALA A 100 -8.63 -0.46 0.52
N ASN A 101 -9.03 -1.72 0.36
CA ASN A 101 -9.01 -2.70 1.43
C ASN A 101 -8.00 -3.81 1.08
N LEU A 102 -7.13 -4.14 2.01
CA LEU A 102 -6.35 -5.37 1.95
C LEU A 102 -7.22 -6.49 2.52
N VAL A 103 -7.45 -7.55 1.75
CA VAL A 103 -8.41 -8.58 2.09
C VAL A 103 -7.86 -9.99 1.83
N VAL A 104 -8.36 -10.96 2.57
CA VAL A 104 -8.15 -12.39 2.27
C VAL A 104 -9.27 -12.85 1.33
N ALA A 105 -8.89 -13.45 0.21
CA ALA A 105 -9.83 -13.97 -0.78
C ALA A 105 -9.50 -15.42 -1.14
N VAL A 106 -10.58 -16.17 -1.39
CA VAL A 106 -10.56 -17.60 -1.73
C VAL A 106 -11.28 -17.84 -3.05
N PRO A 107 -10.99 -18.93 -3.77
CA PRO A 107 -11.79 -19.35 -4.95
C PRO A 107 -13.27 -19.49 -4.63
N ASN A 108 -14.14 -19.13 -5.56
CA ASN A 108 -15.59 -19.21 -5.39
C ASN A 108 -16.11 -20.63 -5.17
N ASP A 109 -15.42 -21.64 -5.69
CA ASP A 109 -15.73 -23.06 -5.55
C ASP A 109 -15.44 -23.62 -4.14
N TRP A 110 -14.76 -22.87 -3.29
CA TRP A 110 -14.55 -23.21 -1.87
C TRP A 110 -15.81 -22.87 -1.04
N ILE A 111 -16.95 -23.47 -1.35
CA ILE A 111 -18.29 -23.11 -0.85
C ILE A 111 -18.33 -23.05 0.68
N ASP A 112 -17.70 -24.02 1.35
CA ASP A 112 -17.74 -24.19 2.81
C ASP A 112 -16.79 -23.24 3.57
N VAL A 113 -15.89 -22.53 2.87
CA VAL A 113 -14.91 -21.62 3.49
C VAL A 113 -15.43 -20.19 3.45
N GLN A 114 -16.18 -19.76 4.46
CA GLN A 114 -16.82 -18.46 4.54
C GLN A 114 -16.07 -17.44 5.43
N THR A 115 -15.33 -17.95 6.42
CA THR A 115 -14.63 -17.17 7.44
C THR A 115 -13.16 -17.57 7.53
N ILE A 116 -12.37 -16.82 8.30
CA ILE A 116 -10.98 -17.19 8.61
C ILE A 116 -10.90 -18.45 9.50
N ALA A 117 -11.92 -18.72 10.31
CA ALA A 117 -11.98 -19.96 11.09
C ALA A 117 -12.11 -21.18 10.17
N ASP A 118 -12.98 -21.12 9.15
CA ASP A 118 -13.11 -22.20 8.16
C ASP A 118 -11.79 -22.38 7.38
N LEU A 119 -11.09 -21.27 7.09
CA LEU A 119 -9.77 -21.32 6.45
C LEU A 119 -8.73 -22.03 7.31
N GLU A 120 -8.77 -21.87 8.64
CA GLU A 120 -7.87 -22.56 9.56
C GLU A 120 -8.15 -24.08 9.52
N GLU A 121 -9.42 -24.51 9.54
CA GLU A 121 -9.78 -25.91 9.43
C GLU A 121 -9.24 -26.52 8.12
N VAL A 122 -9.44 -25.85 6.99
CA VAL A 122 -8.91 -26.28 5.69
C VAL A 122 -7.38 -26.34 5.71
N SER A 123 -6.71 -25.42 6.41
CA SER A 123 -5.26 -25.40 6.50
C SER A 123 -4.71 -26.64 7.23
N PHE A 124 -5.39 -27.09 8.28
CA PHE A 124 -5.10 -28.35 8.99
C PHE A 124 -5.38 -29.57 8.11
N ASP A 125 -6.47 -29.57 7.39
CA ASP A 125 -6.83 -30.64 6.47
C ASP A 125 -5.78 -30.82 5.36
N ILE A 126 -5.34 -29.73 4.75
CA ILE A 126 -4.26 -29.75 3.74
C ILE A 126 -2.97 -30.29 4.37
N ARG A 127 -2.65 -29.84 5.59
CA ARG A 127 -1.45 -30.29 6.30
C ARG A 127 -1.50 -31.78 6.60
N SER A 128 -2.62 -32.29 7.08
CA SER A 128 -2.78 -33.71 7.47
C SER A 128 -2.82 -34.63 6.24
N LYS A 129 -3.55 -34.25 5.19
CA LYS A 129 -3.78 -35.11 4.02
C LYS A 129 -2.66 -35.05 2.97
N ARG A 130 -1.97 -33.90 2.83
CA ARG A 130 -0.97 -33.66 1.79
C ARG A 130 0.45 -33.42 2.30
N SER A 131 0.64 -33.41 3.63
CA SER A 131 1.92 -33.07 4.28
C SER A 131 2.51 -31.70 3.83
N THR A 132 1.67 -30.81 3.28
CA THR A 132 2.02 -29.46 2.84
C THR A 132 1.23 -28.42 3.62
N ARG A 133 1.70 -27.18 3.63
CA ARG A 133 0.96 -26.06 4.23
C ARG A 133 0.12 -25.34 3.20
N LEU A 134 -1.02 -24.78 3.62
CA LEU A 134 -1.83 -23.86 2.84
C LEU A 134 -0.94 -22.72 2.28
N ARG A 135 -0.95 -22.48 0.97
CA ARG A 135 -0.17 -21.40 0.35
C ARG A 135 -1.04 -20.16 0.20
N VAL A 136 -0.51 -19.02 0.70
CA VAL A 136 -1.18 -17.72 0.64
C VAL A 136 -0.32 -16.77 -0.18
N ALA A 137 -0.76 -16.44 -1.40
CA ALA A 137 -0.02 -15.50 -2.24
C ALA A 137 -0.33 -14.05 -1.86
N THR A 138 0.71 -13.21 -1.76
CA THR A 138 0.55 -11.82 -1.34
C THR A 138 1.73 -10.94 -1.76
N LYS A 139 1.45 -9.64 -1.91
CA LYS A 139 2.43 -8.54 -1.98
C LYS A 139 2.67 -7.89 -0.60
N TYR A 140 1.91 -8.31 0.41
CA TYR A 140 1.88 -7.74 1.76
C TYR A 140 2.19 -8.81 2.82
N PRO A 141 3.40 -9.40 2.80
CA PRO A 141 3.73 -10.53 3.67
C PRO A 141 3.63 -10.19 5.16
N ASN A 142 4.05 -9.00 5.59
CA ASN A 142 4.03 -8.63 7.01
C ASN A 142 2.60 -8.47 7.53
N LEU A 143 1.76 -7.73 6.79
CA LEU A 143 0.35 -7.53 7.15
C LEU A 143 -0.43 -8.84 7.11
N THR A 144 -0.22 -9.65 6.08
CA THR A 144 -0.87 -10.96 5.94
C THR A 144 -0.49 -11.89 7.08
N ASN A 145 0.80 -12.00 7.38
CA ASN A 145 1.30 -12.84 8.46
C ASN A 145 0.72 -12.42 9.82
N ASN A 146 0.80 -11.13 10.14
CA ASN A 146 0.28 -10.62 11.41
C ASN A 146 -1.23 -10.85 11.53
N PHE A 147 -1.99 -10.67 10.45
CA PHE A 147 -3.42 -10.89 10.44
C PHE A 147 -3.77 -12.37 10.66
N LEU A 148 -3.20 -13.28 9.86
CA LEU A 148 -3.47 -14.71 9.95
C LEU A 148 -3.11 -15.28 11.32
N ILE A 149 -1.95 -14.91 11.87
CA ILE A 149 -1.55 -15.30 13.24
C ILE A 149 -2.55 -14.76 14.27
N SER A 150 -2.97 -13.50 14.16
CA SER A 150 -3.93 -12.90 15.10
C SER A 150 -5.30 -13.57 15.08
N LYS A 151 -5.63 -14.25 13.97
CA LYS A 151 -6.87 -15.01 13.76
C LYS A 151 -6.72 -16.51 14.08
N GLY A 152 -5.53 -16.95 14.51
CA GLY A 152 -5.26 -18.34 14.88
C GLY A 152 -4.87 -19.25 13.71
N VAL A 153 -4.79 -18.75 12.49
CA VAL A 153 -4.34 -19.58 11.34
C VAL A 153 -2.86 -19.86 11.48
N THR A 154 -2.47 -21.15 11.47
CA THR A 154 -1.10 -21.59 11.80
C THR A 154 -0.46 -22.45 10.71
N GLN A 155 -1.25 -23.23 9.95
CA GLN A 155 -0.74 -24.21 8.97
C GLN A 155 -0.63 -23.64 7.56
N TYR A 156 -0.03 -22.43 7.42
CA TYR A 156 0.15 -21.79 6.11
C TYR A 156 1.62 -21.48 5.82
N LYS A 157 1.88 -21.11 4.56
CA LYS A 157 3.11 -20.46 4.09
C LYS A 157 2.79 -19.36 3.12
N LEU A 158 3.52 -18.25 3.21
CA LEU A 158 3.38 -17.14 2.27
C LEU A 158 4.11 -17.42 0.96
N VAL A 159 3.50 -17.02 -0.14
CA VAL A 159 4.06 -17.04 -1.49
C VAL A 159 4.16 -15.60 -1.97
N SER A 160 5.35 -15.16 -2.34
CA SER A 160 5.53 -13.80 -2.84
C SER A 160 4.87 -13.62 -4.20
N SER A 161 4.05 -12.59 -4.34
CA SER A 161 3.46 -12.16 -5.61
C SER A 161 4.09 -10.86 -6.07
N LEU A 162 4.48 -10.80 -7.35
CA LEU A 162 5.01 -9.60 -7.99
C LEU A 162 3.94 -8.83 -8.78
N GLY A 163 2.85 -9.49 -9.15
CA GLY A 163 1.73 -8.92 -9.92
C GLY A 163 0.66 -9.98 -10.17
N ALA A 164 -0.54 -9.56 -10.61
CA ALA A 164 -1.66 -10.44 -10.93
C ALA A 164 -1.90 -11.52 -9.87
N THR A 165 -1.92 -11.13 -8.58
CA THR A 165 -2.05 -12.05 -7.43
C THR A 165 -3.31 -12.90 -7.54
N GLU A 166 -4.38 -12.35 -8.10
CA GLU A 166 -5.69 -12.98 -8.34
C GLU A 166 -5.61 -14.23 -9.23
N THR A 167 -4.55 -14.39 -10.02
CA THR A 167 -4.39 -15.58 -10.89
C THR A 167 -3.76 -16.77 -10.18
N TYR A 168 -3.09 -16.56 -9.04
CA TYR A 168 -2.27 -17.57 -8.36
C TYR A 168 -3.03 -18.85 -7.99
N PRO A 169 -4.28 -18.80 -7.51
CA PRO A 169 -5.04 -20.02 -7.22
C PRO A 169 -5.29 -20.87 -8.47
N PHE A 170 -5.52 -20.26 -9.62
CA PHE A 170 -5.89 -20.94 -10.86
C PHE A 170 -4.69 -21.53 -11.62
N ILE A 171 -3.51 -20.99 -11.40
CA ILE A 171 -2.27 -21.55 -11.95
C ILE A 171 -1.55 -22.50 -10.96
N GLY A 172 -2.19 -22.84 -9.84
CA GLY A 172 -1.66 -23.76 -8.86
C GLY A 172 -0.47 -23.24 -8.05
N SER A 173 -0.26 -21.92 -8.00
CA SER A 173 0.84 -21.31 -7.25
C SER A 173 0.49 -21.06 -5.77
N SER A 174 -0.78 -20.89 -5.45
CA SER A 174 -1.31 -20.83 -4.08
C SER A 174 -2.75 -21.35 -4.04
N GLU A 175 -3.29 -21.58 -2.86
CA GLU A 175 -4.68 -21.92 -2.65
C GLU A 175 -5.55 -20.68 -2.43
N VAL A 176 -5.01 -19.70 -1.72
CA VAL A 176 -5.69 -18.44 -1.38
C VAL A 176 -4.77 -17.25 -1.59
N ILE A 177 -5.33 -16.05 -1.54
CA ILE A 177 -4.58 -14.82 -1.69
C ILE A 177 -4.91 -13.80 -0.60
N THR A 178 -3.96 -12.87 -0.38
CA THR A 178 -4.23 -11.60 0.27
C THR A 178 -3.83 -10.49 -0.69
N ASP A 179 -4.79 -9.70 -1.13
CA ASP A 179 -4.53 -8.63 -2.10
C ASP A 179 -5.32 -7.36 -1.78
N ILE A 180 -4.89 -6.26 -2.39
CA ILE A 180 -5.51 -4.95 -2.19
C ILE A 180 -6.55 -4.68 -3.27
N THR A 181 -7.75 -4.28 -2.86
CA THR A 181 -8.85 -3.98 -3.78
C THR A 181 -9.61 -2.72 -3.35
N SER A 182 -10.09 -1.95 -4.33
CA SER A 182 -10.96 -0.80 -4.05
C SER A 182 -12.44 -1.19 -4.02
N THR A 183 -12.88 -2.03 -4.95
CA THR A 183 -14.30 -2.38 -5.13
C THR A 183 -14.58 -3.88 -5.01
N GLY A 184 -13.55 -4.72 -4.99
CA GLY A 184 -13.69 -6.18 -5.08
C GLY A 184 -13.82 -6.72 -6.51
N LYS A 185 -14.12 -5.87 -7.49
CA LYS A 185 -14.46 -6.31 -8.86
C LYS A 185 -13.38 -7.18 -9.52
N THR A 186 -12.09 -6.80 -9.38
CA THR A 186 -11.00 -7.62 -9.94
C THR A 186 -10.96 -9.02 -9.34
N LEU A 187 -11.32 -9.18 -8.07
CA LEU A 187 -11.41 -10.49 -7.42
C LEU A 187 -12.59 -11.29 -7.99
N GLU A 188 -13.76 -10.66 -8.08
CA GLU A 188 -14.97 -11.28 -8.66
C GLU A 188 -14.77 -11.70 -10.11
N ASP A 189 -14.19 -10.81 -10.95
CA ASP A 189 -13.87 -11.08 -12.36
C ASP A 189 -12.90 -12.26 -12.53
N ASN A 190 -12.12 -12.58 -11.48
CA ASN A 190 -11.20 -13.73 -11.42
C ASN A 190 -11.74 -14.88 -10.55
N ASN A 191 -13.06 -15.02 -10.38
CA ASN A 191 -13.69 -16.09 -9.60
C ASN A 191 -13.19 -16.25 -8.17
N LEU A 192 -12.87 -15.13 -7.52
CA LEU A 192 -12.48 -15.05 -6.12
C LEU A 192 -13.53 -14.31 -5.31
N ARG A 193 -13.71 -14.69 -4.06
CA ARG A 193 -14.53 -13.96 -3.10
C ARG A 193 -13.77 -13.65 -1.83
N ILE A 194 -14.12 -12.54 -1.23
CA ILE A 194 -13.56 -12.08 0.04
C ILE A 194 -14.22 -12.85 1.18
N LEU A 195 -13.42 -13.33 2.14
CA LEU A 195 -13.96 -13.94 3.37
C LEU A 195 -14.70 -12.89 4.21
N LYS A 196 -15.80 -13.28 4.88
CA LYS A 196 -16.67 -12.38 5.65
C LYS A 196 -15.91 -11.54 6.69
N ASP A 197 -14.92 -12.13 7.34
CA ASP A 197 -14.03 -11.50 8.32
C ASP A 197 -12.59 -11.36 7.80
N GLY A 198 -12.40 -11.46 6.49
CA GLY A 198 -11.10 -11.41 5.79
C GLY A 198 -10.53 -10.01 5.57
N LEU A 199 -11.07 -8.96 6.20
CA LEU A 199 -10.55 -7.61 6.10
C LEU A 199 -9.28 -7.45 6.95
N VAL A 200 -8.12 -7.35 6.29
CA VAL A 200 -6.81 -7.20 6.94
C VAL A 200 -6.54 -5.73 7.30
N LEU A 201 -6.78 -4.81 6.36
CA LEU A 201 -6.51 -3.38 6.56
C LEU A 201 -7.41 -2.53 5.66
N LYS A 202 -7.99 -1.46 6.22
CA LYS A 202 -8.54 -0.34 5.44
C LYS A 202 -7.44 0.66 5.17
N SER A 203 -7.11 0.88 3.90
CA SER A 203 -6.07 1.81 3.46
C SER A 203 -6.65 3.03 2.75
N THR A 204 -5.92 4.12 2.80
CA THR A 204 -6.16 5.35 2.04
C THR A 204 -4.83 5.99 1.70
N ALA A 205 -4.81 6.91 0.73
CA ALA A 205 -3.65 7.75 0.52
C ALA A 205 -3.42 8.65 1.75
N CYS A 206 -2.14 8.83 2.09
CA CYS A 206 -1.73 9.68 3.20
C CYS A 206 -0.59 10.61 2.76
N LEU A 207 -0.57 11.80 3.34
CA LEU A 207 0.58 12.68 3.32
C LEU A 207 1.46 12.33 4.53
N PHE A 208 2.66 11.91 4.24
CA PHE A 208 3.67 11.49 5.21
C PHE A 208 4.78 12.52 5.31
N ILE A 209 5.42 12.58 6.49
CA ILE A 209 6.61 13.41 6.73
C ILE A 209 7.71 12.57 7.37
N SER A 210 8.96 12.79 6.94
CA SER A 210 10.12 12.26 7.63
C SER A 210 10.30 12.95 8.99
N LYS A 211 10.38 12.16 10.07
CA LYS A 211 10.66 12.72 11.41
C LYS A 211 12.00 13.43 11.48
N LYS A 212 13.00 12.92 10.76
CA LYS A 212 14.34 13.53 10.68
C LYS A 212 14.32 14.94 10.10
N ARG A 213 13.29 15.30 9.34
CA ARG A 213 13.17 16.56 8.60
C ARG A 213 12.03 17.46 9.07
N ALA A 214 11.25 17.04 10.07
CA ALA A 214 10.02 17.71 10.49
C ALA A 214 10.22 19.18 10.91
N GLY A 215 11.37 19.51 11.50
CA GLY A 215 11.66 20.88 12.01
C GLY A 215 11.63 21.96 10.92
N LYS A 216 12.07 21.66 9.69
CA LYS A 216 12.12 22.62 8.58
C LYS A 216 10.79 22.78 7.83
N LEU A 217 9.77 21.98 8.15
CA LEU A 217 8.54 21.88 7.38
C LEU A 217 7.38 22.75 7.91
N LYS A 218 7.54 23.40 9.07
CA LYS A 218 6.43 24.14 9.73
C LYS A 218 5.75 25.14 8.81
N SER A 219 6.52 25.99 8.12
CA SER A 219 5.99 27.00 7.20
C SER A 219 5.25 26.37 6.01
N PHE A 220 5.82 25.32 5.42
CA PHE A 220 5.18 24.62 4.31
C PHE A 220 3.90 23.90 4.72
N LEU A 221 3.89 23.24 5.87
CA LEU A 221 2.71 22.51 6.35
C LEU A 221 1.53 23.44 6.68
N ASN A 222 1.77 24.72 6.94
CA ASN A 222 0.70 25.72 7.10
C ASN A 222 0.01 26.05 5.77
N LEU A 223 0.68 25.87 4.63
CA LEU A 223 0.10 26.05 3.30
C LEU A 223 -0.85 24.89 2.91
N LEU A 224 -0.78 23.76 3.63
CA LEU A 224 -1.61 22.59 3.35
C LEU A 224 -2.89 22.53 4.21
N LYS A 225 -3.08 23.50 5.09
CA LYS A 225 -4.30 23.64 5.88
C LYS A 225 -5.39 24.29 5.04
#